data_471fe3ea488fb00fa33f0b77fe64e008
#
_entry.id   471fe3ea488fb00fa33f0b77fe64e008
#
_cell.length_a   1.000
_cell.length_b   1.000
_cell.length_c   1.000
_cell.angle_alpha   90.00
_cell.angle_beta   90.00
_cell.angle_gamma   90.00
#
_symmetry.space_group_name_H-M   'P 1'
#
loop_
_entity.id
_entity.type
_entity.pdbx_description
1 polymer ?
#
loop_
_entity_poly.entity_id
_entity_poly.type
_entity_poly.pdbx_seq_one_letter_code
_entity_poly.pdbx_strand_id
1 'polypeptide(L)'
;MTACDLYPVLPAGFNVEAALEVLRDILVLPEITALRLPPGWTPETTQLSRLVDLLHANGVAMILEVGPTLSDTPKSLLGLCDGLHAATIEDLVTLRGKVGSDMPIGCLCTNRDDAMKAGESGADYVAFPAGNLELVTWWSSVMELPGVAEGIVNTQDASSAITASADFLAIPLQFDGKDAERFSAMAVLAGD
;
A
#
# COMPACT_ATOMS: atom_id res chain seq x y z
N MET A 1 -14.22 -16.99 -3.51
CA MET A 1 -12.88 -16.38 -3.49
C MET A 1 -13.04 -15.09 -2.70
N THR A 2 -12.14 -14.78 -1.79
CA THR A 2 -12.08 -13.44 -1.17
C THR A 2 -11.70 -12.46 -2.27
N ALA A 3 -12.44 -11.33 -2.40
CA ALA A 3 -12.09 -10.27 -3.33
C ALA A 3 -10.67 -9.77 -2.99
N CYS A 4 -9.87 -9.51 -4.01
CA CYS A 4 -8.52 -8.97 -3.84
C CYS A 4 -8.59 -7.46 -4.07
N ASP A 5 -8.19 -6.66 -3.09
CA ASP A 5 -8.22 -5.21 -3.21
C ASP A 5 -6.95 -4.67 -3.89
N LEU A 6 -7.10 -3.50 -4.51
CA LEU A 6 -6.00 -2.80 -5.16
C LEU A 6 -5.59 -1.59 -4.32
N TYR A 7 -4.29 -1.31 -4.25
CA TYR A 7 -3.89 0.00 -3.78
C TYR A 7 -2.74 0.60 -4.61
N PRO A 8 -2.96 1.81 -5.18
CA PRO A 8 -1.92 2.53 -5.88
C PRO A 8 -0.80 2.96 -4.94
N VAL A 9 0.43 2.94 -5.46
CA VAL A 9 1.64 3.40 -4.76
C VAL A 9 2.23 4.57 -5.53
N LEU A 10 2.34 5.72 -4.89
CA LEU A 10 2.97 6.90 -5.47
C LEU A 10 4.50 6.77 -5.43
N PRO A 11 5.21 7.02 -6.53
CA PRO A 11 6.67 7.00 -6.55
C PRO A 11 7.26 8.22 -5.84
N ALA A 12 8.50 8.10 -5.35
CA ALA A 12 9.22 9.23 -4.79
C ALA A 12 9.34 10.37 -5.82
N GLY A 13 9.16 11.62 -5.35
CA GLY A 13 9.27 12.81 -6.20
C GLY A 13 8.12 13.00 -7.20
N PHE A 14 6.99 12.33 -7.01
CA PHE A 14 5.82 12.50 -7.88
C PHE A 14 5.33 13.96 -7.94
N ASN A 15 4.74 14.34 -9.08
CA ASN A 15 4.08 15.63 -9.22
C ASN A 15 2.63 15.52 -8.70
N VAL A 16 2.26 16.37 -7.75
CA VAL A 16 0.95 16.31 -7.09
C VAL A 16 -0.22 16.57 -8.06
N GLU A 17 -0.08 17.49 -8.99
CA GLU A 17 -1.14 17.78 -9.96
C GLU A 17 -1.37 16.59 -10.90
N ALA A 18 -0.29 16.01 -11.42
CA ALA A 18 -0.37 14.80 -12.24
C ALA A 18 -0.95 13.62 -11.45
N ALA A 19 -0.57 13.47 -10.18
CA ALA A 19 -1.13 12.44 -9.32
C ALA A 19 -2.64 12.63 -9.11
N LEU A 20 -3.09 13.85 -8.82
CA LEU A 20 -4.51 14.15 -8.64
C LEU A 20 -5.34 13.92 -9.91
N GLU A 21 -4.76 14.13 -11.10
CA GLU A 21 -5.44 13.80 -12.37
C GLU A 21 -5.65 12.30 -12.50
N VAL A 22 -4.60 11.51 -12.37
CA VAL A 22 -4.67 10.04 -12.47
C VAL A 22 -5.57 9.46 -11.38
N LEU A 23 -5.43 9.93 -10.12
CA LEU A 23 -6.22 9.43 -9.00
C LEU A 23 -7.72 9.67 -9.19
N ARG A 24 -8.17 10.80 -9.78
CA ARG A 24 -9.59 11.02 -10.08
C ARG A 24 -10.16 9.96 -11.01
N ASP A 25 -9.36 9.46 -11.94
CA ASP A 25 -9.79 8.46 -12.92
C ASP A 25 -9.84 7.05 -12.31
N ILE A 26 -8.91 6.73 -11.40
CA ILE A 26 -8.81 5.36 -10.85
C ILE A 26 -9.59 5.16 -9.55
N LEU A 27 -9.70 6.17 -8.66
CA LEU A 27 -10.36 6.01 -7.35
C LEU A 27 -11.89 5.80 -7.43
N VAL A 28 -12.47 5.86 -8.61
CA VAL A 28 -13.87 5.46 -8.85
C VAL A 28 -14.04 3.95 -8.91
N LEU A 29 -12.95 3.19 -9.01
CA LEU A 29 -12.96 1.72 -8.99
C LEU A 29 -13.14 1.25 -7.54
N PRO A 30 -14.18 0.45 -7.25
CA PRO A 30 -14.49 0.04 -5.88
C PRO A 30 -13.45 -0.89 -5.26
N GLU A 31 -12.63 -1.53 -6.08
CA GLU A 31 -11.53 -2.39 -5.65
C GLU A 31 -10.36 -1.59 -5.07
N ILE A 32 -10.31 -0.27 -5.25
CA ILE A 32 -9.23 0.57 -4.69
C ILE A 32 -9.63 1.04 -3.30
N THR A 33 -8.99 0.49 -2.28
CA THR A 33 -9.33 0.73 -0.88
C THR A 33 -8.27 1.54 -0.10
N ALA A 34 -7.04 1.62 -0.62
CA ALA A 34 -5.97 2.38 -0.01
C ALA A 34 -5.07 3.05 -1.06
N LEU A 35 -4.29 4.05 -0.66
CA LEU A 35 -3.21 4.69 -1.42
C LEU A 35 -1.97 4.77 -0.55
N ARG A 36 -0.80 4.35 -1.05
CA ARG A 36 0.48 4.52 -0.33
C ARG A 36 1.26 5.72 -0.86
N LEU A 37 1.67 6.57 0.07
CA LEU A 37 2.54 7.72 -0.16
C LEU A 37 4.00 7.32 0.09
N PRO A 38 4.96 7.85 -0.71
CA PRO A 38 6.37 7.57 -0.53
C PRO A 38 6.94 8.24 0.72
N PRO A 39 8.05 7.72 1.27
CA PRO A 39 8.74 8.34 2.39
C PRO A 39 9.32 9.69 1.99
N GLY A 40 9.44 10.60 2.98
CA GLY A 40 10.06 11.91 2.79
C GLY A 40 9.26 12.91 1.96
N TRP A 41 8.00 12.62 1.63
CA TRP A 41 7.13 13.59 0.97
C TRP A 41 6.73 14.72 1.93
N THR A 42 7.01 15.96 1.52
CA THR A 42 6.73 17.18 2.31
C THR A 42 5.78 18.09 1.53
N PRO A 43 4.45 17.84 1.58
CA PRO A 43 3.48 18.61 0.81
C PRO A 43 3.28 20.01 1.35
N GLU A 44 2.89 20.93 0.45
CA GLU A 44 2.23 22.16 0.88
C GLU A 44 0.83 21.85 1.45
N THR A 45 0.33 22.69 2.37
CA THR A 45 -0.97 22.48 3.02
C THR A 45 -2.10 22.31 2.02
N THR A 46 -2.12 23.10 0.96
CA THR A 46 -3.14 23.04 -0.11
C THR A 46 -3.09 21.76 -0.91
N GLN A 47 -1.88 21.25 -1.17
CA GLN A 47 -1.68 19.98 -1.86
C GLN A 47 -2.18 18.80 -1.02
N LEU A 48 -1.81 18.81 0.27
CA LEU A 48 -2.24 17.80 1.23
C LEU A 48 -3.76 17.78 1.37
N SER A 49 -4.40 18.93 1.58
CA SER A 49 -5.87 19.03 1.67
C SER A 49 -6.55 18.42 0.45
N ARG A 50 -6.11 18.80 -0.75
CA ARG A 50 -6.74 18.32 -1.99
C ARG A 50 -6.61 16.81 -2.15
N LEU A 51 -5.46 16.22 -1.76
CA LEU A 51 -5.27 14.78 -1.80
C LEU A 51 -6.18 14.08 -0.78
N VAL A 52 -6.19 14.54 0.47
CA VAL A 52 -7.01 13.99 1.55
C VAL A 52 -8.50 14.09 1.20
N ASP A 53 -8.97 15.23 0.70
CA ASP A 53 -10.37 15.42 0.29
C ASP A 53 -10.76 14.42 -0.83
N LEU A 54 -9.85 14.19 -1.79
CA LEU A 54 -10.08 13.23 -2.87
C LEU A 54 -10.16 11.79 -2.35
N LEU A 55 -9.25 11.39 -1.46
CA LEU A 55 -9.24 10.05 -0.86
C LEU A 55 -10.50 9.82 -0.01
N HIS A 56 -10.83 10.75 0.88
CA HIS A 56 -12.01 10.65 1.74
C HIS A 56 -13.32 10.61 0.94
N ALA A 57 -13.42 11.39 -0.15
CA ALA A 57 -14.61 11.38 -1.01
C ALA A 57 -14.85 10.00 -1.66
N ASN A 58 -13.81 9.18 -1.81
CA ASN A 58 -13.88 7.84 -2.39
C ASN A 58 -13.75 6.72 -1.34
N GLY A 59 -13.63 7.04 -0.06
CA GLY A 59 -13.48 6.04 1.03
C GLY A 59 -12.16 5.29 1.00
N VAL A 60 -11.09 5.93 0.48
CA VAL A 60 -9.77 5.33 0.29
C VAL A 60 -8.84 5.73 1.43
N ALA A 61 -8.23 4.74 2.09
CA ALA A 61 -7.30 4.94 3.18
C ALA A 61 -5.95 5.49 2.71
N MET A 62 -5.36 6.40 3.47
CA MET A 62 -4.05 6.96 3.19
C MET A 62 -2.97 6.26 4.02
N ILE A 63 -2.13 5.47 3.37
CA ILE A 63 -0.99 4.78 3.99
C ILE A 63 0.29 5.58 3.72
N LEU A 64 1.09 5.78 4.74
CA LEU A 64 2.35 6.49 4.62
C LEU A 64 3.53 5.54 4.81
N GLU A 65 4.38 5.42 3.78
CA GLU A 65 5.64 4.72 3.94
C GLU A 65 6.61 5.57 4.75
N VAL A 66 7.14 5.01 5.82
CA VAL A 66 8.00 5.73 6.78
C VAL A 66 9.20 4.88 7.18
N GLY A 67 10.34 5.54 7.36
CA GLY A 67 11.51 4.93 7.96
C GLY A 67 11.43 4.92 9.51
N PRO A 68 12.49 4.51 10.19
CA PRO A 68 12.51 4.31 11.64
C PRO A 68 12.33 5.60 12.44
N THR A 69 12.55 6.74 11.82
CA THR A 69 12.41 8.07 12.44
C THR A 69 11.19 8.79 11.90
N LEU A 70 10.12 8.85 12.69
CA LEU A 70 8.95 9.69 12.38
C LEU A 70 9.26 11.20 12.40
N SER A 71 10.43 11.59 12.94
CA SER A 71 10.84 13.01 13.02
C SER A 71 10.98 13.68 11.66
N ASP A 72 11.24 12.92 10.61
CA ASP A 72 11.42 13.44 9.26
C ASP A 72 10.10 13.54 8.49
N THR A 73 9.01 13.09 9.11
CA THR A 73 7.67 13.14 8.54
C THR A 73 6.89 14.31 9.12
N PRO A 74 6.28 15.16 8.29
CA PRO A 74 5.46 16.28 8.77
C PRO A 74 4.34 15.80 9.69
N LYS A 75 4.18 16.47 10.85
CA LYS A 75 3.13 16.11 11.82
C LYS A 75 1.72 16.21 11.23
N SER A 76 1.51 17.16 10.31
CA SER A 76 0.23 17.30 9.60
C SER A 76 -0.08 16.07 8.75
N LEU A 77 0.92 15.45 8.15
CA LEU A 77 0.76 14.24 7.35
C LEU A 77 0.49 13.02 8.24
N LEU A 78 1.25 12.88 9.34
CA LEU A 78 1.03 11.82 10.33
C LEU A 78 -0.35 11.89 11.00
N GLY A 79 -0.88 13.09 11.20
CA GLY A 79 -2.20 13.28 11.80
C GLY A 79 -3.37 13.01 10.88
N LEU A 80 -3.13 12.79 9.59
CA LEU A 80 -4.14 12.56 8.57
C LEU A 80 -4.04 11.18 7.91
N CYS A 81 -2.94 10.44 8.12
CA CYS A 81 -2.81 9.10 7.56
C CYS A 81 -3.61 8.07 8.38
N ASP A 82 -4.14 7.08 7.68
CA ASP A 82 -4.92 5.98 8.25
C ASP A 82 -4.04 4.78 8.63
N GLY A 83 -2.80 4.75 8.14
CA GLY A 83 -1.84 3.68 8.46
C GLY A 83 -0.42 4.02 8.01
N LEU A 84 0.51 3.19 8.44
CA LEU A 84 1.93 3.29 8.12
C LEU A 84 2.40 2.05 7.36
N HIS A 85 3.49 2.17 6.65
CA HIS A 85 4.18 1.06 6.01
C HIS A 85 5.68 1.11 6.34
N ALA A 86 6.20 0.05 6.94
CA ALA A 86 7.60 -0.11 7.30
C ALA A 86 8.34 -0.86 6.19
N ALA A 87 9.51 -0.36 5.80
CA ALA A 87 10.35 -1.02 4.80
C ALA A 87 11.10 -2.24 5.35
N THR A 88 11.29 -2.32 6.68
CA THR A 88 12.01 -3.41 7.36
C THR A 88 11.35 -3.78 8.69
N ILE A 89 11.70 -4.95 9.22
CA ILE A 89 11.25 -5.40 10.55
C ILE A 89 11.73 -4.46 11.66
N GLU A 90 12.96 -3.98 11.57
CA GLU A 90 13.55 -3.04 12.53
C GLU A 90 12.75 -1.73 12.57
N ASP A 91 12.32 -1.25 11.40
CA ASP A 91 11.45 -0.08 11.28
C ASP A 91 10.10 -0.34 11.91
N LEU A 92 9.47 -1.49 11.63
CA LEU A 92 8.19 -1.89 12.22
C LEU A 92 8.25 -1.88 13.74
N VAL A 93 9.23 -2.55 14.35
CA VAL A 93 9.39 -2.62 15.81
C VAL A 93 9.55 -1.21 16.41
N THR A 94 10.37 -0.39 15.75
CA THR A 94 10.62 0.99 16.20
C THR A 94 9.36 1.84 16.10
N LEU A 95 8.61 1.73 15.00
CA LEU A 95 7.36 2.47 14.76
C LEU A 95 6.27 2.02 15.72
N ARG A 96 6.07 0.71 15.91
CA ARG A 96 5.08 0.17 16.84
C ARG A 96 5.30 0.68 18.27
N GLY A 97 6.54 0.78 18.70
CA GLY A 97 6.90 1.35 20.01
C GLY A 97 6.56 2.85 20.14
N LYS A 98 6.44 3.59 19.02
CA LYS A 98 6.13 5.03 19.03
C LYS A 98 4.65 5.35 18.87
N VAL A 99 3.92 4.60 18.04
CA VAL A 99 2.52 4.91 17.70
C VAL A 99 1.50 4.04 18.45
N GLY A 100 1.96 3.00 19.15
CA GLY A 100 1.06 2.10 19.88
C GLY A 100 0.30 1.14 18.95
N SER A 101 -0.80 0.56 19.44
CA SER A 101 -1.62 -0.43 18.74
C SER A 101 -2.70 0.16 17.85
N ASP A 102 -3.04 1.44 18.01
CA ASP A 102 -4.21 2.05 17.35
C ASP A 102 -3.93 2.46 15.90
N MET A 103 -2.65 2.63 15.54
CA MET A 103 -2.24 2.95 14.17
C MET A 103 -1.87 1.67 13.42
N PRO A 104 -2.59 1.31 12.35
CA PRO A 104 -2.21 0.18 11.50
C PRO A 104 -0.82 0.34 10.90
N ILE A 105 0.00 -0.71 10.95
CA ILE A 105 1.33 -0.72 10.34
C ILE A 105 1.52 -1.99 9.51
N GLY A 106 1.81 -1.84 8.22
CA GLY A 106 2.28 -2.92 7.38
C GLY A 106 3.80 -3.02 7.35
N CYS A 107 4.32 -4.16 6.92
CA CYS A 107 5.77 -4.39 6.81
C CYS A 107 6.12 -5.13 5.52
N LEU A 108 7.13 -4.63 4.80
CA LEU A 108 7.73 -5.38 3.69
C LEU A 108 8.61 -6.51 4.24
N CYS A 109 8.35 -7.73 3.76
CA CYS A 109 9.04 -8.96 4.17
C CYS A 109 9.59 -9.69 2.95
N THR A 110 10.86 -10.08 2.99
CA THR A 110 11.53 -10.72 1.86
C THR A 110 11.72 -12.23 2.01
N ASN A 111 11.39 -12.76 3.19
CA ASN A 111 11.48 -14.18 3.51
C ASN A 111 10.47 -14.54 4.62
N ARG A 112 10.33 -15.84 4.89
CA ARG A 112 9.37 -16.37 5.88
C ARG A 112 9.67 -15.95 7.32
N ASP A 113 10.94 -15.91 7.68
CA ASP A 113 11.37 -15.52 9.02
C ASP A 113 11.01 -14.06 9.31
N ASP A 114 11.25 -13.17 8.36
CA ASP A 114 10.83 -11.76 8.45
C ASP A 114 9.31 -11.64 8.60
N ALA A 115 8.53 -12.37 7.80
CA ALA A 115 7.08 -12.33 7.86
C ALA A 115 6.54 -12.79 9.22
N MET A 116 7.08 -13.88 9.77
CA MET A 116 6.71 -14.37 11.10
C MET A 116 7.05 -13.33 12.17
N LYS A 117 8.26 -12.79 12.13
CA LYS A 117 8.69 -11.74 13.07
C LYS A 117 7.83 -10.47 12.95
N ALA A 118 7.42 -10.10 11.73
CA ALA A 118 6.53 -8.96 11.52
C ALA A 118 5.19 -9.17 12.22
N GLY A 119 4.56 -10.33 12.03
CA GLY A 119 3.32 -10.69 12.72
C GLY A 119 3.48 -10.69 14.24
N GLU A 120 4.52 -11.32 14.77
CA GLU A 120 4.83 -11.34 16.21
C GLU A 120 5.11 -9.96 16.80
N SER A 121 5.67 -9.05 15.98
CA SER A 121 5.96 -7.66 16.36
C SER A 121 4.78 -6.71 16.18
N GLY A 122 3.60 -7.23 15.81
CA GLY A 122 2.36 -6.47 15.72
C GLY A 122 2.16 -5.75 14.40
N ALA A 123 2.64 -6.30 13.28
CA ALA A 123 2.19 -5.86 11.97
C ALA A 123 0.69 -6.15 11.79
N ASP A 124 -0.02 -5.25 11.12
CA ASP A 124 -1.44 -5.43 10.77
C ASP A 124 -1.61 -6.05 9.38
N TYR A 125 -0.57 -6.00 8.55
CA TYR A 125 -0.44 -6.74 7.30
C TYR A 125 1.03 -6.91 6.94
N VAL A 126 1.32 -7.88 6.06
CA VAL A 126 2.66 -8.06 5.50
C VAL A 126 2.64 -7.87 3.99
N ALA A 127 3.73 -7.36 3.43
CA ALA A 127 3.88 -7.20 1.99
C ALA A 127 5.05 -8.06 1.49
N PHE A 128 4.88 -8.67 0.33
CA PHE A 128 5.89 -9.50 -0.31
C PHE A 128 6.16 -9.01 -1.73
N PRO A 129 7.43 -8.92 -2.17
CA PRO A 129 7.74 -8.56 -3.54
C PRO A 129 7.04 -9.48 -4.55
N ALA A 130 6.46 -8.92 -5.61
CA ALA A 130 5.74 -9.68 -6.65
C ALA A 130 6.62 -10.74 -7.35
N GLY A 131 7.94 -10.58 -7.31
CA GLY A 131 8.89 -11.59 -7.79
C GLY A 131 8.98 -12.86 -6.92
N ASN A 132 8.29 -12.92 -5.76
CA ASN A 132 8.33 -14.04 -4.83
C ASN A 132 6.94 -14.43 -4.33
N LEU A 133 6.06 -14.79 -5.25
CA LEU A 133 4.66 -15.18 -4.94
C LEU A 133 4.55 -16.47 -4.12
N GLU A 134 5.63 -17.27 -4.03
CA GLU A 134 5.66 -18.41 -3.11
C GLU A 134 5.51 -17.98 -1.65
N LEU A 135 6.00 -16.80 -1.28
CA LEU A 135 5.79 -16.24 0.06
C LEU A 135 4.33 -15.87 0.29
N VAL A 136 3.66 -15.29 -0.71
CA VAL A 136 2.22 -14.95 -0.63
C VAL A 136 1.40 -16.22 -0.44
N THR A 137 1.61 -17.24 -1.30
CA THR A 137 0.91 -18.55 -1.21
C THR A 137 1.13 -19.22 0.14
N TRP A 138 2.37 -19.23 0.62
CA TRP A 138 2.69 -19.80 1.93
C TRP A 138 1.98 -19.02 3.05
N TRP A 139 2.06 -17.68 3.05
CA TRP A 139 1.48 -16.83 4.08
C TRP A 139 -0.03 -17.01 4.17
N SER A 140 -0.74 -16.93 3.05
CA SER A 140 -2.19 -17.12 2.99
C SER A 140 -2.66 -18.50 3.46
N SER A 141 -1.77 -19.50 3.43
CA SER A 141 -2.08 -20.87 3.89
C SER A 141 -1.88 -21.08 5.39
N VAL A 142 -1.10 -20.22 6.07
CA VAL A 142 -0.71 -20.43 7.47
C VAL A 142 -1.13 -19.30 8.41
N MET A 143 -1.49 -18.13 7.87
CA MET A 143 -1.81 -16.93 8.66
C MET A 143 -3.13 -16.32 8.20
N GLU A 144 -3.84 -15.70 9.14
CA GLU A 144 -5.06 -14.90 8.88
C GLU A 144 -4.73 -13.42 8.63
N LEU A 145 -3.50 -13.00 8.92
CA LEU A 145 -3.05 -11.64 8.72
C LEU A 145 -2.92 -11.34 7.23
N PRO A 146 -3.49 -10.22 6.70
CA PRO A 146 -3.49 -9.93 5.27
C PRO A 146 -2.11 -9.91 4.63
N GLY A 147 -2.03 -10.47 3.42
CA GLY A 147 -0.83 -10.50 2.59
C GLY A 147 -0.97 -9.63 1.34
N VAL A 148 0.00 -8.76 1.11
CA VAL A 148 0.07 -7.86 -0.03
C VAL A 148 1.10 -8.36 -1.03
N ALA A 149 0.75 -8.46 -2.31
CA ALA A 149 1.72 -8.62 -3.40
C ALA A 149 2.18 -7.23 -3.87
N GLU A 150 3.48 -6.93 -3.71
CA GLU A 150 4.02 -5.59 -3.93
C GLU A 150 4.81 -5.46 -5.23
N GLY A 151 4.56 -4.37 -5.97
CA GLY A 151 5.26 -4.07 -7.21
C GLY A 151 4.59 -4.73 -8.43
N ILE A 152 3.28 -4.86 -8.41
CA ILE A 152 2.49 -5.36 -9.54
C ILE A 152 2.48 -4.30 -10.66
N VAL A 153 3.00 -4.65 -11.82
CA VAL A 153 3.15 -3.68 -12.92
C VAL A 153 2.33 -3.99 -14.17
N ASN A 154 1.77 -5.20 -14.26
CA ASN A 154 0.95 -5.66 -15.39
C ASN A 154 -0.10 -6.68 -14.97
N THR A 155 -1.05 -6.99 -15.86
CA THR A 155 -2.15 -7.93 -15.60
C THR A 155 -1.70 -9.38 -15.39
N GLN A 156 -0.56 -9.79 -15.94
CA GLN A 156 -0.02 -11.13 -15.71
C GLN A 156 0.47 -11.27 -14.27
N ASP A 157 1.19 -10.27 -13.74
CA ASP A 157 1.64 -10.25 -12.36
C ASP A 157 0.42 -10.22 -11.42
N ALA A 158 -0.61 -9.39 -11.74
CA ALA A 158 -1.85 -9.32 -10.98
C ALA A 158 -2.56 -10.69 -10.92
N SER A 159 -2.77 -11.35 -12.07
CA SER A 159 -3.39 -12.66 -12.13
C SER A 159 -2.61 -13.72 -11.32
N SER A 160 -1.28 -13.67 -11.39
CA SER A 160 -0.43 -14.59 -10.63
C SER A 160 -0.52 -14.34 -9.13
N ALA A 161 -0.57 -13.08 -8.69
CA ALA A 161 -0.69 -12.71 -7.28
C ALA A 161 -2.08 -13.08 -6.71
N ILE A 162 -3.15 -12.87 -7.47
CA ILE A 162 -4.51 -13.30 -7.10
C ILE A 162 -4.56 -14.84 -6.96
N THR A 163 -3.96 -15.57 -7.91
CA THR A 163 -3.84 -17.04 -7.83
C THR A 163 -3.05 -17.50 -6.59
N ALA A 164 -2.06 -16.71 -6.17
CA ALA A 164 -1.30 -16.93 -4.94
C ALA A 164 -2.07 -16.57 -3.66
N SER A 165 -3.32 -16.09 -3.79
CA SER A 165 -4.19 -15.65 -2.69
C SER A 165 -3.68 -14.40 -1.96
N ALA A 166 -3.17 -13.43 -2.71
CA ALA A 166 -2.92 -12.10 -2.16
C ALA A 166 -4.25 -11.43 -1.79
N ASP A 167 -4.31 -10.79 -0.63
CA ASP A 167 -5.47 -10.00 -0.22
C ASP A 167 -5.46 -8.62 -0.87
N PHE A 168 -4.25 -8.10 -1.19
CA PHE A 168 -4.07 -6.79 -1.82
C PHE A 168 -2.99 -6.83 -2.91
N LEU A 169 -3.18 -6.02 -3.95
CA LEU A 169 -2.16 -5.74 -4.97
C LEU A 169 -1.65 -4.30 -4.84
N ALA A 170 -0.39 -4.14 -4.49
CA ALA A 170 0.26 -2.83 -4.47
C ALA A 170 0.85 -2.50 -5.86
N ILE A 171 0.27 -1.48 -6.50
CA ILE A 171 0.50 -1.15 -7.91
C ILE A 171 1.17 0.22 -8.01
N PRO A 172 2.45 0.31 -8.42
CA PRO A 172 3.11 1.60 -8.59
C PRO A 172 2.49 2.40 -9.75
N LEU A 173 2.16 3.67 -9.50
CA LEU A 173 1.78 4.62 -10.52
C LEU A 173 3.02 4.97 -11.36
N GLN A 174 2.87 4.94 -12.69
CA GLN A 174 3.98 5.13 -13.63
C GLN A 174 3.94 6.50 -14.34
N PHE A 175 2.79 7.17 -14.34
CA PHE A 175 2.58 8.46 -15.01
C PHE A 175 2.94 8.43 -16.51
N ASP A 176 2.71 7.28 -17.16
CA ASP A 176 2.97 7.03 -18.58
C ASP A 176 1.73 7.27 -19.49
N GLY A 177 0.65 7.81 -18.90
CA GLY A 177 -0.63 8.02 -19.55
C GLY A 177 -1.51 6.76 -19.68
N LYS A 178 -1.09 5.64 -19.10
CA LYS A 178 -1.82 4.35 -19.15
C LYS A 178 -2.25 3.84 -17.77
N ASP A 179 -2.04 4.62 -16.71
CA ASP A 179 -2.38 4.18 -15.36
C ASP A 179 -3.87 3.84 -15.23
N ALA A 180 -4.77 4.66 -15.75
CA ALA A 180 -6.21 4.39 -15.69
C ALA A 180 -6.61 3.09 -16.41
N GLU A 181 -6.05 2.82 -17.60
CA GLU A 181 -6.27 1.58 -18.33
C GLU A 181 -5.73 0.37 -17.54
N ARG A 182 -4.52 0.51 -16.99
CA ARG A 182 -3.84 -0.54 -16.20
C ARG A 182 -4.66 -0.90 -14.94
N PHE A 183 -5.09 0.09 -14.18
CA PHE A 183 -5.90 -0.14 -12.97
C PHE A 183 -7.26 -0.74 -13.30
N SER A 184 -7.95 -0.25 -14.35
CA SER A 184 -9.22 -0.82 -14.79
C SER A 184 -9.10 -2.29 -15.20
N ALA A 185 -8.03 -2.66 -15.92
CA ALA A 185 -7.78 -4.05 -16.31
C ALA A 185 -7.48 -4.95 -15.11
N MET A 186 -6.77 -4.45 -14.10
CA MET A 186 -6.48 -5.21 -12.88
C MET A 186 -7.70 -5.32 -11.97
N ALA A 187 -8.56 -4.29 -11.90
CA ALA A 187 -9.80 -4.31 -11.13
C ALA A 187 -10.76 -5.42 -11.63
N VAL A 188 -10.87 -5.59 -12.93
CA VAL A 188 -11.66 -6.71 -13.50
C VAL A 188 -11.15 -8.07 -13.02
N LEU A 189 -9.82 -8.27 -12.96
CA LEU A 189 -9.23 -9.52 -12.47
C LEU A 189 -9.43 -9.73 -10.98
N ALA A 190 -9.45 -8.65 -10.20
CA ALA A 190 -9.58 -8.68 -8.75
C ALA A 190 -11.02 -8.92 -8.28
N GLY A 191 -12.01 -8.53 -9.10
CA GLY A 191 -13.45 -8.69 -8.82
C GLY A 191 -14.06 -10.03 -9.27
N ASP A 192 -13.34 -10.81 -10.08
CA ASP A 192 -13.77 -12.16 -10.53
C ASP A 192 -13.41 -13.25 -9.48
#